data_33d9d0c0fc94759ff78d78e552251fa4
#
_entry.id   33d9d0c0fc94759ff78d78e552251fa4
#
_cell.length_a   1.000
_cell.length_b   1.000
_cell.length_c   1.000
_cell.angle_alpha   90.00
_cell.angle_beta   90.00
_cell.angle_gamma   90.00
#
_symmetry.space_group_name_H-M   'P 1'
#
loop_
_entity.id
_entity.type
_entity.pdbx_description
1 polymer ?
#
loop_
_entity_poly.entity_id
_entity_poly.type
_entity_poly.pdbx_seq_one_letter_code
_entity_poly.pdbx_strand_id
1 'polypeptide(L)'
;MDQESIVYGCIKDLPFAQDQYQHRDANRVAISSLPAANEWPLICREMFSLPTANLNAGHYQTEVLHFGASYKAIEYEWEQWIIDFEALLQKMYWVSVNVHLETELSGIHTFTWNSLTDSHQPGSRDMQIHCEWSQETALGF
;
A
#
# COMPACT_ATOMS: atom_id res chain seq x y z
N MET A 1 26.16 -10.86 -6.89
CA MET A 1 25.23 -11.18 -5.81
C MET A 1 24.00 -10.32 -5.92
N ASP A 2 22.86 -10.96 -6.08
CA ASP A 2 21.60 -10.22 -6.22
C ASP A 2 21.19 -9.70 -4.85
N GLN A 3 21.09 -8.38 -4.74
CA GLN A 3 20.58 -7.74 -3.52
C GLN A 3 19.07 -7.88 -3.48
N GLU A 4 18.58 -8.56 -2.46
CA GLU A 4 17.14 -8.69 -2.24
C GLU A 4 16.63 -7.51 -1.44
N SER A 5 15.51 -6.95 -1.86
CA SER A 5 14.78 -5.95 -1.11
C SER A 5 13.33 -6.39 -0.98
N ILE A 6 12.74 -6.10 0.18
CA ILE A 6 11.37 -6.50 0.48
C ILE A 6 10.54 -5.25 0.69
N VAL A 7 9.41 -5.18 0.00
CA VAL A 7 8.43 -4.11 0.19
C VAL A 7 7.16 -4.73 0.75
N TYR A 8 6.66 -4.18 1.84
CA TYR A 8 5.43 -4.66 2.46
C TYR A 8 4.73 -3.51 3.16
N GLY A 9 3.45 -3.67 3.41
CA GLY A 9 2.71 -2.64 4.11
C GLY A 9 1.23 -2.92 4.18
N CYS A 10 0.48 -1.88 4.49
CA CYS A 10 -0.96 -1.98 4.58
C CYS A 10 -1.64 -0.67 4.20
N ILE A 11 -2.84 -0.82 3.67
CA ILE A 11 -3.75 0.27 3.34
C ILE A 11 -4.96 0.13 4.25
N LYS A 12 -5.24 1.16 5.06
CA LYS A 12 -6.34 1.15 6.03
C LYS A 12 -7.48 2.04 5.57
N ASP A 13 -8.70 1.54 5.70
CA ASP A 13 -9.91 2.30 5.40
C ASP A 13 -10.82 2.36 6.63
N LEU A 14 -11.86 3.20 6.54
CA LEU A 14 -12.83 3.38 7.62
C LEU A 14 -13.66 2.11 7.84
N PRO A 15 -13.99 1.78 9.11
CA PRO A 15 -14.75 0.57 9.43
C PRO A 15 -16.27 0.78 9.35
N PHE A 16 -16.78 1.69 8.53
CA PHE A 16 -18.20 2.01 8.52
C PHE A 16 -19.01 1.10 7.61
N ALA A 17 -20.08 0.56 8.21
CA ALA A 17 -20.90 -0.46 7.57
C ALA A 17 -21.67 0.02 6.34
N GLN A 18 -22.08 1.30 6.29
CA GLN A 18 -22.95 1.77 5.20
C GLN A 18 -22.24 1.92 3.85
N ASP A 19 -20.99 2.38 3.88
CA ASP A 19 -20.22 2.60 2.66
C ASP A 19 -19.14 1.54 2.44
N GLN A 20 -19.06 0.55 3.32
CA GLN A 20 -18.00 -0.45 3.32
C GLN A 20 -17.97 -1.27 2.02
N TYR A 21 -19.13 -1.65 1.51
CA TYR A 21 -19.19 -2.42 0.27
C TYR A 21 -18.75 -1.61 -0.93
N GLN A 22 -19.12 -0.33 -0.99
CA GLN A 22 -18.71 0.56 -2.06
C GLN A 22 -17.20 0.75 -2.05
N HIS A 23 -16.61 0.96 -0.87
CA HIS A 23 -15.17 1.12 -0.71
C HIS A 23 -14.42 -0.15 -1.10
N ARG A 24 -14.89 -1.29 -0.64
CA ARG A 24 -14.30 -2.59 -0.99
C ARG A 24 -14.32 -2.85 -2.48
N ASP A 25 -15.46 -2.60 -3.11
CA ASP A 25 -15.61 -2.85 -4.55
C ASP A 25 -14.70 -1.92 -5.36
N ALA A 26 -14.66 -0.63 -5.01
CA ALA A 26 -13.81 0.33 -5.69
C ALA A 26 -12.33 -0.03 -5.52
N ASN A 27 -11.93 -0.42 -4.32
CA ASN A 27 -10.55 -0.80 -4.03
C ASN A 27 -10.18 -2.10 -4.76
N ARG A 28 -11.08 -3.06 -4.80
CA ARG A 28 -10.88 -4.29 -5.54
C ARG A 28 -10.72 -4.03 -7.03
N VAL A 29 -11.54 -3.17 -7.61
CA VAL A 29 -11.45 -2.80 -9.02
C VAL A 29 -10.11 -2.11 -9.29
N ALA A 30 -9.69 -1.18 -8.43
CA ALA A 30 -8.42 -0.49 -8.59
C ALA A 30 -7.24 -1.47 -8.59
N ILE A 31 -7.22 -2.40 -7.63
CA ILE A 31 -6.15 -3.41 -7.54
C ILE A 31 -6.22 -4.38 -8.71
N SER A 32 -7.41 -4.80 -9.10
CA SER A 32 -7.60 -5.73 -10.23
C SER A 32 -7.20 -5.12 -11.57
N SER A 33 -7.17 -3.80 -11.67
CA SER A 33 -6.72 -3.09 -12.86
C SER A 33 -5.19 -3.04 -12.99
N LEU A 34 -4.46 -3.42 -11.95
CA LEU A 34 -3.01 -3.50 -12.01
C LEU A 34 -2.57 -4.63 -12.95
N PRO A 35 -1.38 -4.50 -13.56
CA PRO A 35 -0.87 -5.57 -14.41
C PRO A 35 -0.58 -6.83 -13.60
N ALA A 36 -0.56 -7.96 -14.29
CA ALA A 36 -0.21 -9.25 -13.68
C ALA A 36 1.31 -9.36 -13.52
N ALA A 37 1.74 -10.23 -12.59
CA ALA A 37 3.15 -10.41 -12.30
C ALA A 37 3.95 -10.87 -13.52
N ASN A 38 3.35 -11.61 -14.45
CA ASN A 38 4.03 -12.10 -15.65
C ASN A 38 4.32 -11.00 -16.67
N GLU A 39 3.83 -9.78 -16.46
CA GLU A 39 4.11 -8.62 -17.32
C GLU A 39 5.30 -7.82 -16.81
N TRP A 40 5.92 -8.24 -15.70
CA TRP A 40 7.09 -7.64 -15.07
C TRP A 40 6.92 -6.18 -14.63
N PRO A 41 5.74 -5.80 -14.06
CA PRO A 41 5.56 -4.45 -13.54
C PRO A 41 6.29 -4.28 -12.21
N LEU A 42 6.50 -3.03 -11.79
CA LEU A 42 6.98 -2.76 -10.43
C LEU A 42 5.92 -3.12 -9.39
N ILE A 43 4.66 -2.85 -9.68
CA ILE A 43 3.53 -3.18 -8.80
C ILE A 43 2.54 -4.03 -9.59
N CYS A 44 2.25 -5.21 -9.06
CA CYS A 44 1.31 -6.14 -9.67
C CYS A 44 0.15 -6.47 -8.72
N ARG A 45 -0.95 -6.93 -9.29
CA ARG A 45 -2.16 -7.23 -8.49
C ARG A 45 -1.94 -8.39 -7.50
N GLU A 46 -1.05 -9.31 -7.81
CA GLU A 46 -0.77 -10.46 -6.94
C GLU A 46 -0.06 -10.09 -5.65
N MET A 47 0.49 -8.87 -5.55
CA MET A 47 1.07 -8.39 -4.31
C MET A 47 0.06 -8.15 -3.21
N PHE A 48 -1.21 -7.94 -3.57
CA PHE A 48 -2.24 -7.48 -2.65
C PHE A 48 -3.11 -8.62 -2.18
N SER A 49 -3.33 -8.66 -0.87
CA SER A 49 -4.24 -9.61 -0.24
C SER A 49 -5.61 -8.95 -0.13
N LEU A 50 -6.53 -9.34 -1.00
CA LEU A 50 -7.89 -8.81 -0.98
C LEU A 50 -8.72 -9.56 0.06
N PRO A 51 -9.47 -8.85 0.93
CA PRO A 51 -10.35 -9.53 1.87
C PRO A 51 -11.42 -10.29 1.11
N THR A 52 -11.75 -11.50 1.59
CA THR A 52 -12.82 -12.28 1.00
C THR A 52 -14.16 -11.60 1.32
N ALA A 53 -15.10 -11.69 0.37
CA ALA A 53 -16.37 -10.97 0.43
C ALA A 53 -17.25 -11.35 1.64
N ASN A 54 -16.93 -12.42 2.35
CA ASN A 54 -17.72 -12.96 3.45
C ASN A 54 -17.12 -12.70 4.84
N LEU A 55 -16.02 -11.95 4.93
CA LEU A 55 -15.48 -11.59 6.22
C LEU A 55 -16.29 -10.45 6.81
N ASN A 56 -17.18 -10.77 7.73
CA ASN A 56 -17.68 -9.81 8.69
C ASN A 56 -16.50 -9.44 9.57
N ALA A 57 -15.82 -8.36 9.19
CA ALA A 57 -14.94 -7.70 10.13
C ALA A 57 -15.85 -7.31 11.30
N GLY A 58 -15.67 -7.90 12.47
CA GLY A 58 -16.44 -7.55 13.64
C GLY A 58 -16.28 -6.07 13.98
N HIS A 59 -17.07 -5.59 14.93
CA HIS A 59 -17.12 -4.17 15.31
C HIS A 59 -15.78 -3.59 15.78
N TYR A 60 -14.77 -4.41 15.97
CA TYR A 60 -13.47 -4.00 16.52
C TYR A 60 -12.35 -3.91 15.48
N GLN A 61 -12.63 -4.25 14.22
CA GLN A 61 -11.60 -4.30 13.18
C GLN A 61 -11.84 -3.24 12.12
N THR A 62 -10.76 -2.50 11.78
CA THR A 62 -10.75 -1.64 10.61
C THR A 62 -10.48 -2.47 9.37
N GLU A 63 -10.92 -1.97 8.23
CA GLU A 63 -10.63 -2.59 6.95
C GLU A 63 -9.15 -2.39 6.63
N VAL A 64 -8.42 -3.49 6.44
CA VAL A 64 -6.99 -3.43 6.16
C VAL A 64 -6.67 -4.31 4.95
N LEU A 65 -6.01 -3.71 3.96
CA LEU A 65 -5.43 -4.42 2.83
C LEU A 65 -3.93 -4.57 3.06
N HIS A 66 -3.44 -5.80 3.05
CA HIS A 66 -2.03 -6.09 3.17
C HIS A 66 -1.41 -6.31 1.80
N PHE A 67 -0.15 -5.94 1.65
CA PHE A 67 0.59 -6.21 0.43
C PHE A 67 2.05 -6.48 0.74
N GLY A 68 2.70 -7.16 -0.18
CA GLY A 68 4.11 -7.43 -0.05
C GLY A 68 4.69 -8.08 -1.29
N ALA A 69 5.97 -7.82 -1.52
CA ALA A 69 6.71 -8.45 -2.60
C ALA A 69 8.21 -8.40 -2.30
N SER A 70 8.93 -9.37 -2.84
CA SER A 70 10.38 -9.39 -2.83
C SER A 70 10.89 -8.96 -4.20
N TYR A 71 11.88 -8.09 -4.20
CA TYR A 71 12.44 -7.53 -5.44
C TYR A 71 13.95 -7.74 -5.46
N LYS A 72 14.51 -7.61 -6.64
CA LYS A 72 15.95 -7.47 -6.80
C LYS A 72 16.26 -5.98 -6.91
N ALA A 73 16.88 -5.43 -5.86
CA ALA A 73 17.41 -4.06 -5.86
C ALA A 73 16.37 -2.98 -6.24
N ILE A 74 15.16 -3.05 -5.70
CA ILE A 74 14.10 -2.08 -5.99
C ILE A 74 14.48 -0.66 -5.57
N GLU A 75 15.43 -0.51 -4.63
CA GLU A 75 15.88 0.80 -4.17
C GLU A 75 16.41 1.67 -5.30
N TYR A 76 16.90 1.09 -6.37
CA TYR A 76 17.38 1.84 -7.54
C TYR A 76 16.25 2.36 -8.43
N GLU A 77 15.02 1.85 -8.23
CA GLU A 77 13.84 2.29 -8.97
C GLU A 77 12.75 2.78 -8.02
N TRP A 78 13.14 3.16 -6.82
CA TRP A 78 12.20 3.50 -5.76
C TRP A 78 11.33 4.70 -6.08
N GLU A 79 11.86 5.71 -6.74
CA GLU A 79 11.07 6.88 -7.16
C GLU A 79 9.92 6.46 -8.08
N GLN A 80 10.19 5.58 -9.04
CA GLN A 80 9.15 5.09 -9.94
C GLN A 80 8.15 4.20 -9.21
N TRP A 81 8.63 3.39 -8.26
CA TRP A 81 7.74 2.58 -7.43
C TRP A 81 6.75 3.46 -6.66
N ILE A 82 7.23 4.54 -6.07
CA ILE A 82 6.39 5.48 -5.32
C ILE A 82 5.37 6.16 -6.24
N ILE A 83 5.78 6.58 -7.44
CA ILE A 83 4.88 7.20 -8.41
C ILE A 83 3.76 6.22 -8.80
N ASP A 84 4.11 4.98 -9.08
CA ASP A 84 3.13 3.95 -9.46
C ASP A 84 2.18 3.63 -8.30
N PHE A 85 2.71 3.57 -7.07
CA PHE A 85 1.91 3.30 -5.90
C PHE A 85 0.94 4.44 -5.59
N GLU A 86 1.38 5.68 -5.71
CA GLU A 86 0.52 6.84 -5.51
C GLU A 86 -0.57 6.92 -6.58
N ALA A 87 -0.27 6.52 -7.81
CA ALA A 87 -1.29 6.42 -8.85
C ALA A 87 -2.36 5.40 -8.49
N LEU A 88 -2.00 4.31 -7.84
CA LEU A 88 -2.95 3.34 -7.32
C LEU A 88 -3.77 3.93 -6.18
N LEU A 89 -3.12 4.58 -5.22
CA LEU A 89 -3.80 5.20 -4.07
C LEU A 89 -4.82 6.25 -4.51
N GLN A 90 -4.54 6.96 -5.59
CA GLN A 90 -5.45 7.97 -6.13
C GLN A 90 -6.80 7.36 -6.55
N LYS A 91 -6.82 6.08 -6.89
CA LYS A 91 -8.01 5.36 -7.35
C LYS A 91 -8.75 4.64 -6.23
N MET A 92 -8.26 4.73 -5.00
CA MET A 92 -8.76 3.94 -3.89
C MET A 92 -9.34 4.80 -2.78
N TYR A 93 -10.15 4.17 -1.93
CA TYR A 93 -10.57 4.74 -0.64
C TYR A 93 -9.60 4.28 0.43
N TRP A 94 -9.08 5.21 1.24
CA TRP A 94 -8.19 4.88 2.34
C TRP A 94 -8.12 6.02 3.35
N VAL A 95 -7.71 5.71 4.58
CA VAL A 95 -7.49 6.67 5.66
C VAL A 95 -6.00 6.89 5.85
N SER A 96 -5.24 5.81 5.90
CA SER A 96 -3.79 5.86 6.07
C SER A 96 -3.15 4.68 5.37
N VAL A 97 -1.92 4.88 4.95
CA VAL A 97 -1.14 3.86 4.24
C VAL A 97 0.27 3.83 4.80
N ASN A 98 0.79 2.65 5.06
CA ASN A 98 2.17 2.43 5.47
C ASN A 98 2.86 1.52 4.47
N VAL A 99 4.08 1.90 4.08
CA VAL A 99 4.95 1.06 3.24
C VAL A 99 6.31 0.97 3.88
N HIS A 100 6.82 -0.23 3.99
CA HIS A 100 8.16 -0.51 4.50
C HIS A 100 9.02 -1.05 3.37
N LEU A 101 10.17 -0.44 3.20
CA LEU A 101 11.20 -0.91 2.29
C LEU A 101 12.36 -1.45 3.12
N GLU A 102 12.60 -2.74 3.04
CA GLU A 102 13.70 -3.39 3.75
C GLU A 102 14.77 -3.82 2.76
N THR A 103 15.97 -3.29 2.95
CA THR A 103 17.11 -3.62 2.10
C THR A 103 18.22 -4.25 2.93
N GLU A 104 19.05 -5.06 2.29
CA GLU A 104 20.18 -5.69 2.98
C GLU A 104 21.24 -4.69 3.45
N LEU A 105 21.37 -3.57 2.74
CA LEU A 105 22.44 -2.61 3.00
C LEU A 105 22.02 -1.47 3.92
N SER A 106 20.77 -1.05 3.90
CA SER A 106 20.35 0.17 4.58
C SER A 106 19.27 -0.03 5.64
N GLY A 107 18.82 -1.27 5.88
CA GLY A 107 17.81 -1.56 6.89
C GLY A 107 16.39 -1.28 6.42
N ILE A 108 15.55 -0.79 7.32
CA ILE A 108 14.12 -0.61 7.06
C ILE A 108 13.81 0.87 6.94
N HIS A 109 13.14 1.24 5.85
CA HIS A 109 12.65 2.59 5.60
C HIS A 109 11.13 2.56 5.60
N THR A 110 10.49 3.51 6.31
CA THR A 110 9.04 3.56 6.43
C THR A 110 8.50 4.82 5.78
N PHE A 111 7.47 4.64 4.96
CA PHE A 111 6.77 5.71 4.26
C PHE A 111 5.31 5.69 4.69
N THR A 112 4.74 6.86 4.97
CA THR A 112 3.37 6.97 5.45
C THR A 112 2.61 8.00 4.64
N TRP A 113 1.40 7.66 4.23
CA TRP A 113 0.47 8.57 3.58
C TRP A 113 -0.74 8.76 4.46
N ASN A 114 -1.17 10.00 4.59
CA ASN A 114 -2.39 10.34 5.33
C ASN A 114 -3.29 11.18 4.46
N SER A 115 -4.61 11.02 4.63
CA SER A 115 -5.56 11.88 3.99
C SER A 115 -5.64 13.21 4.74
N LEU A 116 -5.87 14.31 4.01
CA LEU A 116 -6.13 15.62 4.61
C LEU A 116 -7.50 15.70 5.27
N THR A 117 -8.41 14.84 4.83
CA THR A 117 -9.75 14.71 5.39
C THR A 117 -9.84 13.41 6.18
N ASP A 118 -11.02 13.09 6.70
CA ASP A 118 -11.21 11.84 7.45
C ASP A 118 -10.91 10.60 6.62
N SER A 119 -11.10 10.67 5.29
CA SER A 119 -10.78 9.57 4.39
C SER A 119 -10.52 10.10 2.98
N HIS A 120 -9.60 9.44 2.26
CA HIS A 120 -9.35 9.72 0.85
C HIS A 120 -10.38 9.02 -0.01
N GLN A 121 -10.89 9.74 -1.01
CA GLN A 121 -11.82 9.21 -2.01
C GLN A 121 -11.15 9.18 -3.38
N PRO A 122 -11.50 8.22 -4.25
CA PRO A 122 -10.94 8.17 -5.59
C PRO A 122 -11.10 9.50 -6.35
N GLY A 123 -10.00 9.97 -6.93
CA GLY A 123 -9.97 11.22 -7.68
C GLY A 123 -9.90 12.49 -6.83
N SER A 124 -9.89 12.36 -5.52
CA SER A 124 -9.81 13.51 -4.63
C SER A 124 -8.40 14.13 -4.67
N ARG A 125 -8.35 15.48 -4.61
CA ARG A 125 -7.08 16.21 -4.59
C ARG A 125 -6.56 16.47 -3.18
N ASP A 126 -7.20 15.89 -2.18
CA ASP A 126 -6.84 16.05 -0.77
C ASP A 126 -5.76 15.06 -0.30
N MET A 127 -5.13 14.38 -1.21
CA MET A 127 -4.04 13.45 -0.90
C MET A 127 -2.80 14.24 -0.52
N GLN A 128 -2.59 14.41 0.78
CA GLN A 128 -1.34 14.95 1.28
C GLN A 128 -0.36 13.80 1.46
N ILE A 129 0.67 13.86 0.65
CA ILE A 129 1.75 12.90 0.74
C ILE A 129 2.68 13.38 1.84
N HIS A 130 2.50 12.85 3.03
CA HIS A 130 3.51 12.93 4.06
C HIS A 130 4.37 11.68 3.96
N CYS A 131 5.44 11.81 3.24
CA CYS A 131 6.47 10.80 3.27
C CYS A 131 7.35 11.10 4.47
N GLU A 132 7.00 10.58 5.63
CA GLU A 132 7.90 10.58 6.76
C GLU A 132 8.87 9.41 6.57
N TRP A 133 10.11 9.76 6.32
CA TRP A 133 11.15 8.78 6.12
C TRP A 133 11.88 8.56 7.43
N SER A 134 11.65 7.42 8.07
CA SER A 134 12.43 6.99 9.22
C SER A 134 13.29 5.80 8.82
N GLN A 135 14.59 5.91 9.09
CA GLN A 135 15.51 4.82 8.83
C GLN A 135 15.80 4.09 10.14
N GLU A 136 15.39 2.81 10.19
CA GLU A 136 15.77 1.93 11.29
C GLU A 136 16.84 0.97 10.78
N THR A 137 18.00 0.99 11.41
CA THR A 137 19.04 0.04 11.07
C THR A 137 18.70 -1.34 11.64
N ALA A 138 19.15 -2.39 10.96
CA ALA A 138 18.89 -3.77 11.36
C ALA A 138 19.41 -4.12 12.75
N LEU A 139 20.31 -3.32 13.30
CA LEU A 139 20.90 -3.56 14.62
C LEU A 139 20.16 -2.88 15.76
N GLY A 140 19.21 -2.00 15.50
CA GLY A 140 18.33 -1.40 16.51
C GLY A 140 19.03 -0.59 17.60
N PHE A 141 20.22 -0.15 17.35
CA PHE A 141 20.98 0.62 18.34
C PHE A 141 20.96 2.09 18.04
#